data_34f7556014ef611432a4ee2d4b378632
#
_entry.id   34f7556014ef611432a4ee2d4b378632
#
_cell.length_a   1.000
_cell.length_b   1.000
_cell.length_c   1.000
_cell.angle_alpha   90.00
_cell.angle_beta   90.00
_cell.angle_gamma   90.00
#
_symmetry.space_group_name_H-M   'P 1'
#
loop_
_entity.id
_entity.type
_entity.pdbx_description
1 polymer ?
#
loop_
_entity_poly.entity_id
_entity_poly.type
_entity_poly.pdbx_seq_one_letter_code
_entity_poly.pdbx_strand_id
1 'polypeptide(L)'
;MLEGGWHFVTPENAKKEPAPVSEHSFDTFPGATADKLFGSKYLNEVYRRADPDYNARYTVPTVWDTKHNTIVNNESSEVIRDLNANFNSILPEGEKRDLDLYPQELRKEIDELNEWVYNDVNNGVYKSGFASTQEAYEKAVVPLFAALDRLEKILSDGREFLIGGRLTEADIRLYTTIVRFDPVYHGHFKCNLGLSE
;
A
#
# COMPACT_ATOMS: atom_id res chain seq x y z
N MET A 1 -16.58 7.67 9.98
CA MET A 1 -15.85 8.15 8.79
C MET A 1 -15.69 9.63 8.94
N LEU A 2 -14.48 10.16 8.77
CA LEU A 2 -14.27 11.62 8.78
C LEU A 2 -15.08 12.23 7.65
N GLU A 3 -15.77 13.32 7.93
CA GLU A 3 -16.57 14.05 6.95
C GLU A 3 -15.65 14.51 5.82
N GLY A 4 -15.91 14.09 4.58
CA GLY A 4 -15.06 14.37 3.41
C GLY A 4 -14.01 13.31 3.04
N GLY A 5 -13.72 12.30 3.87
CA GLY A 5 -12.75 11.22 3.57
C GLY A 5 -11.30 11.68 3.68
N TRP A 6 -10.43 11.19 2.79
CA TRP A 6 -9.01 11.57 2.72
C TRP A 6 -8.87 13.06 2.39
N HIS A 7 -8.04 13.79 3.18
CA HIS A 7 -7.77 15.18 2.90
C HIS A 7 -6.27 15.50 2.87
N PHE A 8 -5.92 16.53 2.13
CA PHE A 8 -4.56 17.03 1.99
C PHE A 8 -4.21 17.91 3.19
N VAL A 9 -3.16 17.57 3.91
CA VAL A 9 -2.74 18.28 5.11
C VAL A 9 -1.30 18.73 4.98
N THR A 10 -1.06 20.03 5.19
CA THR A 10 0.30 20.54 5.38
C THR A 10 0.72 20.42 6.84
N PRO A 11 2.04 20.38 7.14
CA PRO A 11 2.53 20.40 8.53
C PRO A 11 1.99 21.57 9.36
N GLU A 12 1.72 22.71 8.72
CA GLU A 12 1.16 23.91 9.37
C GLU A 12 -0.33 23.77 9.67
N ASN A 13 -1.08 23.06 8.80
CA ASN A 13 -2.50 22.82 8.99
C ASN A 13 -2.76 21.63 9.91
N ALA A 14 -1.87 20.65 9.95
CA ALA A 14 -1.96 19.50 10.84
C ALA A 14 -2.06 19.91 12.32
N LYS A 15 -1.39 20.99 12.70
CA LYS A 15 -1.44 21.55 14.07
C LYS A 15 -2.79 22.16 14.46
N LYS A 16 -3.67 22.43 13.50
CA LYS A 16 -4.97 23.08 13.69
C LYS A 16 -6.16 22.12 13.64
N GLU A 17 -5.94 20.91 13.12
CA GLU A 17 -6.98 19.89 13.05
C GLU A 17 -6.98 19.09 14.36
N PRO A 18 -8.17 18.76 14.92
CA PRO A 18 -8.23 17.92 16.10
C PRO A 18 -7.65 16.55 15.77
N ALA A 19 -6.57 16.19 16.44
CA ALA A 19 -5.89 14.91 16.25
C ALA A 19 -6.82 13.76 16.68
N PRO A 20 -7.14 12.82 15.79
CA PRO A 20 -8.02 11.72 16.16
C PRO A 20 -7.37 10.70 17.10
N VAL A 21 -6.05 10.73 17.34
CA VAL A 21 -5.38 9.59 18.03
C VAL A 21 -4.22 9.93 18.97
N SER A 22 -3.50 11.04 18.92
CA SER A 22 -2.55 11.45 19.97
C SER A 22 -1.94 12.84 19.72
N GLU A 23 -1.64 13.56 20.79
CA GLU A 23 -1.00 14.89 20.76
C GLU A 23 0.40 14.90 20.13
N HIS A 24 1.02 13.72 19.91
CA HIS A 24 2.40 13.59 19.41
C HIS A 24 2.53 13.27 17.93
N SER A 25 1.44 12.96 17.22
CA SER A 25 1.53 12.41 15.87
C SER A 25 1.67 13.44 14.75
N PHE A 26 1.44 14.71 15.00
CA PHE A 26 1.39 15.74 13.95
C PHE A 26 2.61 16.67 13.87
N ASP A 27 3.45 16.71 14.91
CA ASP A 27 4.65 17.55 14.91
C ASP A 27 5.74 17.05 13.95
N THR A 28 5.57 15.85 13.39
CA THR A 28 6.57 15.19 12.56
C THR A 28 5.97 14.43 11.36
N PHE A 29 5.10 15.07 10.57
CA PHE A 29 4.74 14.49 9.25
C PHE A 29 5.62 15.11 8.14
N PRO A 30 6.91 14.70 8.04
CA PRO A 30 7.73 15.11 6.92
C PRO A 30 7.14 14.46 5.66
N GLY A 31 6.69 15.28 4.72
CA GLY A 31 6.12 14.82 3.47
C GLY A 31 4.62 15.02 3.30
N ALA A 32 3.87 15.39 4.35
CA ALA A 32 2.50 15.86 4.17
C ALA A 32 2.50 17.15 3.34
N THR A 33 1.76 17.18 2.23
CA THR A 33 1.71 18.34 1.34
C THR A 33 0.26 18.66 0.96
N ALA A 34 0.01 19.95 0.71
CA ALA A 34 -1.20 20.36 0.01
C ALA A 34 -1.23 19.79 -1.41
N ASP A 35 -2.42 19.67 -1.99
CA ASP A 35 -2.57 19.44 -3.42
C ASP A 35 -1.97 20.63 -4.20
N LYS A 36 -0.84 20.38 -4.86
CA LYS A 36 -0.10 21.42 -5.61
C LYS A 36 -0.67 21.65 -7.01
N LEU A 37 -1.51 20.74 -7.50
CA LEU A 37 -2.07 20.85 -8.85
C LEU A 37 -3.34 21.72 -8.85
N PHE A 38 -4.23 21.49 -7.90
CA PHE A 38 -5.56 22.09 -7.90
C PHE A 38 -5.90 22.84 -6.62
N GLY A 39 -5.09 22.70 -5.58
CA GLY A 39 -5.40 23.24 -4.27
C GLY A 39 -6.60 22.57 -3.61
N SER A 40 -6.91 21.32 -4.00
CA SER A 40 -8.02 20.57 -3.44
C SER A 40 -7.80 20.34 -1.94
N LYS A 41 -8.86 20.43 -1.16
CA LYS A 41 -8.82 20.10 0.28
C LYS A 41 -8.99 18.60 0.50
N TYR A 42 -9.84 17.95 -0.28
CA TYR A 42 -10.17 16.54 -0.16
C TYR A 42 -9.87 15.76 -1.44
N LEU A 43 -9.52 14.49 -1.28
CA LEU A 43 -9.26 13.59 -2.41
C LEU A 43 -10.51 13.41 -3.31
N ASN A 44 -11.70 13.44 -2.74
CA ASN A 44 -12.96 13.35 -3.51
C ASN A 44 -13.11 14.49 -4.54
N GLU A 45 -12.53 15.66 -4.28
CA GLU A 45 -12.53 16.78 -5.22
C GLU A 45 -11.69 16.47 -6.45
N VAL A 46 -10.58 15.75 -6.28
CA VAL A 46 -9.73 15.29 -7.39
C VAL A 46 -10.47 14.28 -8.26
N TYR A 47 -11.17 13.31 -7.65
CA TYR A 47 -11.95 12.32 -8.38
C TYR A 47 -13.10 12.96 -9.16
N ARG A 48 -13.83 13.88 -8.53
CA ARG A 48 -14.95 14.61 -9.18
C ARG A 48 -14.48 15.60 -10.26
N ARG A 49 -13.22 15.98 -10.23
CA ARG A 49 -12.63 16.77 -11.33
C ARG A 49 -12.42 15.92 -12.57
N ALA A 50 -12.06 14.63 -12.40
CA ALA A 50 -11.96 13.68 -13.50
C ALA A 50 -13.34 13.24 -14.00
N ASP A 51 -14.27 12.98 -13.07
CA ASP A 51 -15.64 12.56 -13.33
C ASP A 51 -16.58 13.22 -12.31
N PRO A 52 -17.37 14.25 -12.70
CA PRO A 52 -18.29 14.93 -11.80
C PRO A 52 -19.34 14.03 -11.15
N ASP A 53 -19.70 12.93 -11.81
CA ASP A 53 -20.73 11.98 -11.37
C ASP A 53 -20.12 10.82 -10.56
N TYR A 54 -18.81 10.83 -10.27
CA TYR A 54 -18.14 9.77 -9.53
C TYR A 54 -18.74 9.56 -8.13
N ASN A 55 -19.22 8.35 -7.90
CA ASN A 55 -19.96 7.99 -6.66
C ASN A 55 -19.41 6.73 -5.97
N ALA A 56 -18.23 6.23 -6.39
CA ALA A 56 -17.57 5.09 -5.76
C ALA A 56 -16.59 5.51 -4.66
N ARG A 57 -15.72 4.60 -4.23
CA ARG A 57 -14.74 4.88 -3.17
C ARG A 57 -13.60 5.74 -3.68
N TYR A 58 -13.24 6.74 -2.92
CA TYR A 58 -12.06 7.59 -3.14
C TYR A 58 -10.84 6.93 -2.51
N THR A 59 -10.01 6.29 -3.33
CA THR A 59 -8.87 5.49 -2.88
C THR A 59 -7.54 6.10 -3.30
N VAL A 60 -6.46 5.68 -2.65
CA VAL A 60 -5.07 5.95 -3.01
C VAL A 60 -4.37 4.63 -3.34
N PRO A 61 -3.39 4.63 -4.26
CA PRO A 61 -2.83 5.75 -5.01
C PRO A 61 -3.80 6.32 -6.05
N THR A 62 -3.51 7.52 -6.54
CA THR A 62 -4.26 8.16 -7.63
C THR A 62 -3.24 8.79 -8.58
N VAL A 63 -3.15 8.27 -9.80
CA VAL A 63 -2.27 8.79 -10.84
C VAL A 63 -3.06 9.73 -11.75
N TRP A 64 -2.63 11.00 -11.79
CA TRP A 64 -3.25 12.04 -12.56
C TRP A 64 -2.45 12.35 -13.82
N ASP A 65 -3.11 12.32 -15.00
CA ASP A 65 -2.54 12.80 -16.25
C ASP A 65 -2.83 14.31 -16.41
N THR A 66 -1.79 15.12 -16.28
CA THR A 66 -1.92 16.59 -16.38
C THR A 66 -2.21 17.05 -17.80
N LYS A 67 -1.88 16.27 -18.83
CA LYS A 67 -2.12 16.60 -20.22
C LYS A 67 -3.57 16.35 -20.62
N HIS A 68 -4.12 15.20 -20.21
CA HIS A 68 -5.50 14.83 -20.49
C HIS A 68 -6.47 15.26 -19.39
N ASN A 69 -5.94 15.80 -18.29
CA ASN A 69 -6.69 16.32 -17.15
C ASN A 69 -7.69 15.30 -16.57
N THR A 70 -7.18 14.08 -16.30
CA THR A 70 -8.00 12.99 -15.77
C THR A 70 -7.17 12.04 -14.90
N ILE A 71 -7.85 11.18 -14.13
CA ILE A 71 -7.24 10.04 -13.44
C ILE A 71 -7.04 8.93 -14.47
N VAL A 72 -5.81 8.42 -14.57
CA VAL A 72 -5.48 7.31 -15.48
C VAL A 72 -5.40 5.97 -14.77
N ASN A 73 -5.03 5.95 -13.50
CA ASN A 73 -4.97 4.72 -12.71
C ASN A 73 -5.08 5.02 -11.20
N ASN A 74 -5.72 4.14 -10.46
CA ASN A 74 -5.78 4.15 -9.00
C ASN A 74 -5.65 2.75 -8.38
N GLU A 75 -5.26 1.75 -9.18
CA GLU A 75 -5.01 0.41 -8.70
C GLU A 75 -3.50 0.21 -8.46
N SER A 76 -3.11 0.03 -7.21
CA SER A 76 -1.70 -0.02 -6.81
C SER A 76 -0.89 -1.09 -7.53
N SER A 77 -1.48 -2.25 -7.79
CA SER A 77 -0.83 -3.36 -8.50
C SER A 77 -0.51 -3.02 -9.96
N GLU A 78 -1.34 -2.22 -10.61
CA GLU A 78 -1.12 -1.74 -11.97
C GLU A 78 -0.13 -0.57 -11.99
N VAL A 79 -0.28 0.37 -11.06
CA VAL A 79 0.62 1.55 -10.96
C VAL A 79 2.08 1.14 -10.82
N ILE A 80 2.40 0.12 -10.00
CA ILE A 80 3.79 -0.35 -9.87
C ILE A 80 4.31 -0.99 -11.16
N ARG A 81 3.46 -1.68 -11.93
CA ARG A 81 3.81 -2.27 -13.22
C ARG A 81 3.98 -1.19 -14.30
N ASP A 82 3.13 -0.18 -14.31
CA ASP A 82 3.29 0.99 -15.18
C ASP A 82 4.60 1.71 -14.91
N LEU A 83 4.95 1.94 -13.62
CA LEU A 83 6.23 2.54 -13.25
C LEU A 83 7.43 1.67 -13.63
N ASN A 84 7.31 0.35 -13.57
CA ASN A 84 8.37 -0.57 -13.97
C ASN A 84 8.64 -0.58 -15.49
N ALA A 85 7.60 -0.44 -16.32
CA ALA A 85 7.69 -0.69 -17.76
C ALA A 85 7.62 0.57 -18.63
N ASN A 86 6.79 1.56 -18.27
CA ASN A 86 6.35 2.58 -19.22
C ASN A 86 7.21 3.86 -19.22
N PHE A 87 8.12 4.03 -18.25
CA PHE A 87 8.91 5.26 -18.08
C PHE A 87 10.41 5.10 -18.39
N ASN A 88 10.87 3.91 -18.73
CA ASN A 88 12.29 3.62 -18.98
C ASN A 88 12.90 4.50 -20.09
N SER A 89 12.12 4.85 -21.11
CA SER A 89 12.58 5.67 -22.23
C SER A 89 12.90 7.12 -21.86
N ILE A 90 12.34 7.62 -20.76
CA ILE A 90 12.53 9.01 -20.29
C ILE A 90 13.51 9.12 -19.13
N LEU A 91 14.04 8.00 -18.65
CA LEU A 91 15.07 8.03 -17.61
C LEU A 91 16.36 8.70 -18.15
N PRO A 92 17.07 9.43 -17.29
CA PRO A 92 18.39 10.00 -17.65
C PRO A 92 19.35 8.94 -18.18
N GLU A 93 20.29 9.36 -19.01
CA GLU A 93 21.35 8.48 -19.49
C GLU A 93 22.21 8.02 -18.31
N GLY A 94 22.51 6.71 -18.25
CA GLY A 94 23.25 6.10 -17.14
C GLY A 94 22.39 5.54 -16.00
N GLU A 95 21.11 5.84 -15.98
CA GLU A 95 20.17 5.20 -15.04
C GLU A 95 19.84 3.76 -15.47
N LYS A 96 19.33 2.97 -14.52
CA LYS A 96 19.03 1.54 -14.73
C LYS A 96 17.76 1.34 -15.58
N ARG A 97 17.84 1.67 -16.86
CA ARG A 97 16.73 1.52 -17.82
C ARG A 97 16.31 0.08 -18.04
N ASP A 98 17.22 -0.87 -17.83
CA ASP A 98 17.01 -2.30 -18.02
C ASP A 98 16.51 -3.01 -16.74
N LEU A 99 16.26 -2.26 -15.66
CA LEU A 99 15.70 -2.83 -14.45
C LEU A 99 14.26 -3.26 -14.72
N ASP A 100 14.01 -4.57 -14.68
CA ASP A 100 12.68 -5.14 -14.76
C ASP A 100 12.41 -5.97 -13.50
N LEU A 101 11.45 -5.52 -12.71
CA LEU A 101 11.02 -6.16 -11.46
C LEU A 101 9.91 -7.19 -11.67
N TYR A 102 9.40 -7.28 -12.91
CA TYR A 102 8.34 -8.21 -13.31
C TYR A 102 8.69 -8.90 -14.65
N PRO A 103 9.88 -9.55 -14.73
CA PRO A 103 10.38 -10.12 -15.98
C PRO A 103 9.51 -11.28 -16.46
N GLN A 104 9.38 -11.40 -17.77
CA GLN A 104 8.42 -12.31 -18.42
C GLN A 104 8.56 -13.77 -17.93
N GLU A 105 9.77 -14.24 -17.73
CA GLU A 105 10.07 -15.62 -17.31
C GLU A 105 9.65 -15.92 -15.87
N LEU A 106 9.50 -14.91 -15.02
CA LEU A 106 9.11 -15.07 -13.60
C LEU A 106 7.66 -14.65 -13.30
N ARG A 107 6.94 -14.10 -14.27
CA ARG A 107 5.58 -13.55 -14.07
C ARG A 107 4.63 -14.52 -13.42
N LYS A 108 4.64 -15.75 -13.87
CA LYS A 108 3.75 -16.78 -13.33
C LYS A 108 4.01 -17.03 -11.84
N GLU A 109 5.27 -17.17 -11.46
CA GLU A 109 5.65 -17.40 -10.06
C GLU A 109 5.35 -16.17 -9.19
N ILE A 110 5.63 -14.97 -9.72
CA ILE A 110 5.33 -13.68 -9.06
C ILE A 110 3.83 -13.54 -8.84
N ASP A 111 3.01 -13.80 -9.86
CA ASP A 111 1.55 -13.68 -9.76
C ASP A 111 0.95 -14.69 -8.78
N GLU A 112 1.38 -15.95 -8.83
CA GLU A 112 0.96 -17.01 -7.92
C GLU A 112 1.32 -16.69 -6.45
N LEU A 113 2.49 -16.11 -6.21
CA LEU A 113 2.90 -15.68 -4.87
C LEU A 113 2.11 -14.45 -4.44
N ASN A 114 2.01 -13.45 -5.29
CA ASN A 114 1.30 -12.21 -5.00
C ASN A 114 -0.18 -12.44 -4.69
N GLU A 115 -0.85 -13.44 -5.29
CA GLU A 115 -2.26 -13.73 -5.07
C GLU A 115 -2.55 -14.01 -3.58
N TRP A 116 -1.85 -14.97 -2.98
CA TRP A 116 -2.09 -15.31 -1.59
C TRP A 116 -1.45 -14.31 -0.61
N VAL A 117 -0.27 -13.73 -0.94
CA VAL A 117 0.34 -12.65 -0.14
C VAL A 117 -0.61 -11.44 -0.05
N TYR A 118 -1.21 -11.05 -1.16
CA TYR A 118 -2.17 -9.96 -1.17
C TYR A 118 -3.40 -10.25 -0.29
N ASN A 119 -3.96 -11.44 -0.41
CA ASN A 119 -5.17 -11.81 0.31
C ASN A 119 -4.95 -12.01 1.80
N ASP A 120 -3.87 -12.72 2.16
CA ASP A 120 -3.68 -13.24 3.52
C ASP A 120 -2.69 -12.39 4.32
N VAL A 121 -1.75 -11.66 3.67
CA VAL A 121 -0.80 -10.78 4.34
C VAL A 121 -1.20 -9.32 4.17
N ASN A 122 -1.13 -8.76 2.93
CA ASN A 122 -1.35 -7.34 2.74
C ASN A 122 -2.77 -6.90 3.17
N ASN A 123 -3.79 -7.63 2.78
CA ASN A 123 -5.16 -7.41 3.23
C ASN A 123 -5.47 -8.08 4.58
N GLY A 124 -4.75 -9.14 4.93
CA GLY A 124 -4.94 -9.89 6.17
C GLY A 124 -4.79 -9.01 7.39
N VAL A 125 -3.77 -8.14 7.42
CA VAL A 125 -3.56 -7.20 8.53
C VAL A 125 -4.74 -6.24 8.69
N TYR A 126 -5.31 -5.75 7.59
CA TYR A 126 -6.48 -4.85 7.62
C TYR A 126 -7.75 -5.59 8.01
N LYS A 127 -7.97 -6.79 7.46
CA LYS A 127 -9.12 -7.64 7.83
C LYS A 127 -9.10 -7.95 9.33
N SER A 128 -7.93 -8.24 9.90
CA SER A 128 -7.76 -8.46 11.34
C SER A 128 -8.06 -7.21 12.15
N GLY A 129 -7.47 -6.07 11.76
CA GLY A 129 -7.60 -4.80 12.50
C GLY A 129 -9.00 -4.20 12.48
N PHE A 130 -9.74 -4.39 11.40
CA PHE A 130 -11.11 -3.89 11.25
C PHE A 130 -12.19 -4.89 11.62
N ALA A 131 -11.81 -6.08 12.07
CA ALA A 131 -12.78 -7.08 12.52
C ALA A 131 -13.60 -6.55 13.72
N SER A 132 -14.91 -6.65 13.63
CA SER A 132 -15.84 -6.20 14.67
C SER A 132 -16.34 -7.34 15.57
N THR A 133 -15.99 -8.58 15.25
CA THR A 133 -16.33 -9.77 16.03
C THR A 133 -15.12 -10.68 16.17
N GLN A 134 -15.08 -11.49 17.23
CA GLN A 134 -14.04 -12.49 17.45
C GLN A 134 -13.96 -13.47 16.26
N GLU A 135 -15.08 -13.95 15.77
CA GLU A 135 -15.12 -14.85 14.61
C GLU A 135 -14.51 -14.22 13.34
N ALA A 136 -14.84 -12.97 13.07
CA ALA A 136 -14.25 -12.25 11.91
C ALA A 136 -12.75 -12.03 12.08
N TYR A 137 -12.30 -11.75 13.31
CA TYR A 137 -10.90 -11.61 13.64
C TYR A 137 -10.13 -12.93 13.41
N GLU A 138 -10.62 -14.04 13.94
CA GLU A 138 -9.98 -15.36 13.81
C GLU A 138 -9.92 -15.81 12.34
N LYS A 139 -10.98 -15.56 11.56
CA LYS A 139 -11.00 -15.81 10.11
C LYS A 139 -9.94 -15.03 9.34
N ALA A 140 -9.46 -13.92 9.87
CA ALA A 140 -8.44 -13.08 9.25
C ALA A 140 -7.05 -13.36 9.80
N VAL A 141 -6.90 -13.42 11.13
CA VAL A 141 -5.58 -13.51 11.77
C VAL A 141 -4.95 -14.89 11.63
N VAL A 142 -5.73 -15.96 11.65
CA VAL A 142 -5.20 -17.33 11.49
C VAL A 142 -4.58 -17.55 10.11
N PRO A 143 -5.27 -17.23 8.98
CA PRO A 143 -4.63 -17.28 7.66
C PRO A 143 -3.43 -16.34 7.52
N LEU A 144 -3.46 -15.15 8.14
CA LEU A 144 -2.34 -14.22 8.14
C LEU A 144 -1.07 -14.87 8.70
N PHE A 145 -1.15 -15.47 9.89
CA PHE A 145 0.03 -16.12 10.50
C PHE A 145 0.44 -17.38 9.74
N ALA A 146 -0.49 -18.18 9.23
CA ALA A 146 -0.17 -19.29 8.35
C ALA A 146 0.57 -18.85 7.07
N ALA A 147 0.22 -17.69 6.53
CA ALA A 147 0.92 -17.09 5.39
C ALA A 147 2.32 -16.60 5.78
N LEU A 148 2.49 -16.01 6.97
CA LEU A 148 3.81 -15.61 7.47
C LEU A 148 4.72 -16.84 7.68
N ASP A 149 4.21 -17.93 8.27
CA ASP A 149 4.95 -19.19 8.42
C ASP A 149 5.34 -19.79 7.06
N ARG A 150 4.46 -19.67 6.06
CA ARG A 150 4.77 -20.08 4.69
C ARG A 150 5.90 -19.27 4.07
N LEU A 151 5.93 -17.95 4.30
CA LEU A 151 7.02 -17.07 3.87
C LEU A 151 8.34 -17.42 4.56
N GLU A 152 8.30 -17.62 5.87
CA GLU A 152 9.47 -18.06 6.65
C GLU A 152 10.04 -19.37 6.08
N LYS A 153 9.17 -20.32 5.77
CA LYS A 153 9.58 -21.59 5.15
C LYS A 153 10.21 -21.38 3.75
N ILE A 154 9.70 -20.46 2.94
CA ILE A 154 10.27 -20.14 1.62
C ILE A 154 11.68 -19.58 1.80
N LEU A 155 11.91 -18.71 2.78
CA LEU A 155 13.18 -18.05 3.03
C LEU A 155 14.17 -18.89 3.87
N SER A 156 13.72 -20.01 4.45
CA SER A 156 14.54 -20.85 5.34
C SER A 156 15.72 -21.57 4.67
N ASP A 157 15.75 -21.61 3.34
CA ASP A 157 16.88 -22.15 2.57
C ASP A 157 18.04 -21.14 2.42
N GLY A 158 17.91 -19.95 2.99
CA GLY A 158 18.93 -18.89 2.96
C GLY A 158 18.91 -18.04 1.70
N ARG A 159 17.87 -18.16 0.87
CA ARG A 159 17.72 -17.25 -0.28
C ARG A 159 17.52 -15.80 0.16
N GLU A 160 18.04 -14.87 -0.64
CA GLU A 160 17.96 -13.44 -0.36
C GLU A 160 16.63 -12.82 -0.83
N PHE A 161 16.01 -13.39 -1.87
CA PHE A 161 14.77 -12.92 -2.49
C PHE A 161 13.75 -14.05 -2.61
N LEU A 162 12.47 -13.69 -2.69
CA LEU A 162 11.37 -14.67 -2.75
C LEU A 162 11.39 -15.50 -4.03
N ILE A 163 11.76 -14.88 -5.16
CA ILE A 163 11.67 -15.49 -6.49
C ILE A 163 12.92 -15.17 -7.31
N GLY A 164 13.44 -16.17 -8.04
CA GLY A 164 14.41 -15.98 -9.11
C GLY A 164 15.81 -15.51 -8.68
N GLY A 165 16.12 -15.49 -7.38
CA GLY A 165 17.44 -15.07 -6.87
C GLY A 165 17.76 -13.59 -7.12
N ARG A 166 16.75 -12.75 -7.33
CA ARG A 166 16.85 -11.31 -7.58
C ARG A 166 15.64 -10.58 -7.03
N LEU A 167 15.81 -9.28 -6.77
CA LEU A 167 14.70 -8.43 -6.36
C LEU A 167 13.62 -8.41 -7.46
N THR A 168 12.38 -8.67 -7.05
CA THR A 168 11.19 -8.67 -7.91
C THR A 168 10.04 -7.86 -7.30
N GLU A 169 8.96 -7.68 -8.06
CA GLU A 169 7.71 -7.07 -7.57
C GLU A 169 7.18 -7.79 -6.31
N ALA A 170 7.37 -9.11 -6.21
CA ALA A 170 6.90 -9.89 -5.07
C ALA A 170 7.55 -9.45 -3.75
N ASP A 171 8.85 -9.21 -3.77
CA ASP A 171 9.60 -8.74 -2.59
C ASP A 171 9.12 -7.35 -2.16
N ILE A 172 8.92 -6.44 -3.13
CA ILE A 172 8.48 -5.07 -2.86
C ILE A 172 7.07 -5.04 -2.25
N ARG A 173 6.15 -5.84 -2.80
CA ARG A 173 4.76 -5.90 -2.31
C ARG A 173 4.67 -6.50 -0.91
N LEU A 174 5.46 -7.52 -0.61
CA LEU A 174 5.56 -8.09 0.74
C LEU A 174 6.22 -7.11 1.70
N TYR A 175 7.35 -6.53 1.33
CA TYR A 175 8.15 -5.66 2.18
C TYR A 175 7.34 -4.50 2.76
N THR A 176 6.47 -3.88 1.97
CA THR A 176 5.67 -2.75 2.42
C THR A 176 4.75 -3.08 3.61
N THR A 177 4.30 -4.32 3.74
CA THR A 177 3.53 -4.79 4.90
C THR A 177 4.44 -5.20 6.06
N ILE A 178 5.49 -5.98 5.77
CA ILE A 178 6.37 -6.51 6.81
C ILE A 178 7.10 -5.40 7.57
N VAL A 179 7.60 -4.37 6.87
CA VAL A 179 8.29 -3.25 7.53
C VAL A 179 7.39 -2.47 8.51
N ARG A 180 6.07 -2.56 8.34
CA ARG A 180 5.07 -1.94 9.21
C ARG A 180 4.47 -2.91 10.22
N PHE A 181 4.85 -4.18 10.18
CA PHE A 181 4.18 -5.20 10.97
C PHE A 181 4.29 -4.90 12.47
N ASP A 182 5.49 -4.82 13.00
CA ASP A 182 5.72 -4.57 14.43
C ASP A 182 5.25 -3.18 14.88
N PRO A 183 5.64 -2.07 14.19
CA PRO A 183 5.30 -0.75 14.68
C PRO A 183 3.81 -0.40 14.53
N VAL A 184 3.08 -1.03 13.61
CA VAL A 184 1.69 -0.66 13.30
C VAL A 184 0.72 -1.85 13.48
N TYR A 185 0.91 -2.93 12.73
CA TYR A 185 -0.12 -3.97 12.63
C TYR A 185 -0.20 -4.84 13.88
N HIS A 186 0.93 -5.12 14.53
CA HIS A 186 0.96 -5.91 15.76
C HIS A 186 0.14 -5.24 16.89
N GLY A 187 0.34 -3.94 17.11
CA GLY A 187 -0.33 -3.20 18.17
C GLY A 187 -1.72 -2.69 17.75
N HIS A 188 -1.77 -1.77 16.77
CA HIS A 188 -3.01 -1.08 16.40
C HIS A 188 -4.05 -1.98 15.74
N PHE A 189 -3.59 -2.96 14.95
CA PHE A 189 -4.46 -3.88 14.22
C PHE A 189 -4.59 -5.23 14.91
N LYS A 190 -3.97 -5.39 16.08
CA LYS A 190 -4.02 -6.61 16.87
C LYS A 190 -3.60 -7.86 16.11
N CYS A 191 -2.69 -7.70 15.12
CA CYS A 191 -2.13 -8.82 14.37
C CYS A 191 -1.12 -9.55 15.24
N ASN A 192 -1.62 -10.19 16.27
CA ASN A 192 -0.85 -11.05 17.16
C ASN A 192 -1.69 -12.29 17.46
N LEU A 193 -1.14 -13.48 17.29
CA LEU A 193 -1.69 -14.70 17.86
C LEU A 193 -1.20 -14.73 19.29
N GLY A 194 -1.93 -13.98 20.10
CA GLY A 194 -1.55 -13.56 21.40
C GLY A 194 -1.04 -14.67 22.30
N LEU A 195 -0.32 -14.31 23.25
CA LEU A 195 -0.19 -14.94 24.54
C LEU A 195 -1.59 -15.27 25.06
N SER A 196 -2.17 -16.39 24.58
CA SER A 196 -3.26 -17.04 25.27
C SER A 196 -2.66 -17.79 26.44
N GLU A 197 -2.69 -17.20 27.61
CA GLU A 197 -2.82 -17.99 28.80
C GLU A 197 -4.27 -18.42 28.98
#